data_af8a72f5e980a43d9a895ce53dc62664
#
_entry.id   af8a72f5e980a43d9a895ce53dc62664
#
_cell.length_a   1.000
_cell.length_b   1.000
_cell.length_c   1.000
_cell.angle_alpha   90.00
_cell.angle_beta   90.00
_cell.angle_gamma   90.00
#
_symmetry.space_group_name_H-M   'P 1'
#
loop_
_entity.id
_entity.type
_entity.pdbx_description
1 polymer ?
#
loop_
_entity_poly.entity_id
_entity_poly.type
_entity_poly.pdbx_seq_one_letter_code
_entity_poly.pdbx_strand_id
1 'polypeptide(L)'
;MKKNLLSLFSGCGGMDIGFEGGFKVPKSVLNIKINKDWIEKEDEIYYYLKETIFETKFANDINKYAKIAWNDYFIKKRSSENNETADKEIFKVGSIVDIVKEYQNGNTDVFPQDIEIVTGGFPCQDFSVSGKRKGFDSHKDHNGKRIENNPKNNDNIKTTIPSEETRGKLYMWMKEVIEITKPKIFIAENVKGLTNLGEVEKIIQADFSDIDAKEDKKEGYLVLTKVLHSGMYGVPQSRERIFFIGFKKSALTQKALEELSKTTISEKYTPYPIPTHKLNGEIHTSSLKDLMINFTKSAAVLKDLEEPEKSDDFSQKYYSKAKFMGAHCQGQKEVDLEKLAPTIRAEHHGNIEYRRLSKENGGKINEELEKGYQERRLTLRECARIQTFPDDYNFVIPKKGMKNRFEVSASVGYKLVGNAVPPLLAYHLAKKIESNWELYFGEEIKKTENI
;
A
#
# COMPACT_ATOMS: atom_id res chain seq x y z
N MET A 1 2.74 12.18 -21.67
CA MET A 1 1.59 12.77 -20.97
C MET A 1 1.35 11.97 -19.70
N LYS A 2 1.13 12.62 -18.54
CA LYS A 2 0.83 11.94 -17.27
C LYS A 2 -0.53 11.25 -17.35
N LYS A 3 -0.69 10.15 -16.63
CA LYS A 3 -1.90 9.33 -16.53
C LYS A 3 -2.60 9.62 -15.19
N ASN A 4 -3.87 10.00 -15.24
CA ASN A 4 -4.63 10.41 -14.06
C ASN A 4 -4.94 9.21 -13.16
N LEU A 5 -4.50 9.27 -11.90
CA LEU A 5 -4.69 8.26 -10.88
C LEU A 5 -5.72 8.75 -9.85
N LEU A 6 -6.68 7.87 -9.52
CA LEU A 6 -7.60 8.03 -8.41
C LEU A 6 -7.27 7.00 -7.33
N SER A 7 -6.94 7.47 -6.12
CA SER A 7 -6.52 6.64 -4.99
C SER A 7 -7.63 6.56 -3.93
N LEU A 8 -8.10 5.35 -3.66
CA LEU A 8 -9.10 5.05 -2.63
C LEU A 8 -8.45 4.41 -1.42
N PHE A 9 -8.98 4.72 -0.24
CA PHE A 9 -8.40 4.22 1.02
C PHE A 9 -6.90 4.51 1.08
N SER A 10 -6.50 5.69 0.61
CA SER A 10 -5.11 6.08 0.35
C SER A 10 -4.23 6.02 1.59
N GLY A 11 -4.83 6.10 2.79
CA GLY A 11 -4.08 6.17 4.03
C GLY A 11 -3.05 7.29 4.00
N CYS A 12 -1.81 6.98 4.33
CA CYS A 12 -0.71 7.93 4.25
C CYS A 12 -0.02 7.97 2.87
N GLY A 13 -0.64 7.44 1.82
CA GLY A 13 -0.15 7.56 0.45
C GLY A 13 1.04 6.66 0.08
N GLY A 14 1.24 5.53 0.78
CA GLY A 14 2.35 4.63 0.44
C GLY A 14 2.27 4.10 -1.00
N MET A 15 1.08 3.75 -1.47
CA MET A 15 0.85 3.35 -2.86
C MET A 15 1.00 4.55 -3.81
N ASP A 16 0.50 5.72 -3.41
CA ASP A 16 0.55 6.95 -4.21
C ASP A 16 2.01 7.40 -4.45
N ILE A 17 2.86 7.36 -3.40
CA ILE A 17 4.31 7.66 -3.51
C ILE A 17 4.96 6.73 -4.55
N GLY A 18 4.68 5.42 -4.45
CA GLY A 18 5.23 4.45 -5.39
C GLY A 18 4.75 4.66 -6.82
N PHE A 19 3.44 4.93 -7.00
CA PHE A 19 2.88 5.17 -8.33
C PHE A 19 3.35 6.47 -8.96
N GLU A 20 3.47 7.57 -8.22
CA GLU A 20 4.03 8.80 -8.77
C GLU A 20 5.54 8.72 -9.00
N GLY A 21 6.28 7.95 -8.20
CA GLY A 21 7.74 7.94 -8.23
C GLY A 21 8.35 9.24 -7.69
N GLY A 22 9.57 9.59 -8.13
CA GLY A 22 10.23 10.83 -7.74
C GLY A 22 10.56 10.88 -6.24
N PHE A 23 10.89 9.77 -5.61
CA PHE A 23 11.26 9.68 -4.20
C PHE A 23 12.61 9.00 -4.00
N LYS A 24 13.23 9.20 -2.84
CA LYS A 24 14.54 8.61 -2.54
C LYS A 24 14.42 7.31 -1.74
N VAL A 25 15.33 6.39 -2.00
CA VAL A 25 15.47 5.12 -1.26
C VAL A 25 16.92 4.89 -0.89
N PRO A 26 17.24 4.23 0.25
CA PRO A 26 18.59 3.80 0.56
C PRO A 26 19.15 2.92 -0.57
N LYS A 27 20.44 3.09 -0.91
CA LYS A 27 21.08 2.32 -2.00
C LYS A 27 20.98 0.81 -1.80
N SER A 28 20.94 0.36 -0.55
CA SER A 28 20.86 -1.05 -0.16
C SER A 28 19.58 -1.78 -0.55
N VAL A 29 18.49 -1.05 -0.84
CA VAL A 29 17.18 -1.66 -1.16
C VAL A 29 16.94 -1.84 -2.65
N LEU A 30 17.83 -1.32 -3.52
CA LEU A 30 17.64 -1.36 -4.96
C LEU A 30 18.67 -2.28 -5.62
N ASN A 31 18.20 -3.23 -6.44
CA ASN A 31 19.07 -4.05 -7.27
C ASN A 31 19.45 -3.31 -8.55
N ILE A 32 20.60 -2.64 -8.55
CA ILE A 32 21.09 -1.85 -9.70
C ILE A 32 21.48 -2.69 -10.94
N LYS A 33 21.68 -4.01 -10.79
CA LYS A 33 21.91 -4.90 -11.94
C LYS A 33 20.66 -5.03 -12.82
N ILE A 34 19.47 -4.79 -12.21
CA ILE A 34 18.18 -4.90 -12.89
C ILE A 34 17.55 -3.52 -13.10
N ASN A 35 17.67 -2.63 -12.12
CA ASN A 35 16.87 -1.40 -12.04
C ASN A 35 17.71 -0.11 -12.18
N LYS A 36 18.89 -0.17 -12.82
CA LYS A 36 19.77 1.00 -12.97
C LYS A 36 19.09 2.18 -13.68
N ASP A 37 18.26 1.91 -14.66
CA ASP A 37 17.50 2.89 -15.43
C ASP A 37 16.41 3.62 -14.65
N TRP A 38 16.07 3.14 -13.45
CA TRP A 38 15.13 3.79 -12.53
C TRP A 38 15.73 4.97 -11.79
N ILE A 39 17.07 5.07 -11.75
CA ILE A 39 17.78 6.09 -11.00
C ILE A 39 17.87 7.36 -11.84
N GLU A 40 17.41 8.48 -11.26
CA GLU A 40 17.58 9.82 -11.83
C GLU A 40 18.90 10.44 -11.39
N LYS A 41 19.17 10.39 -10.09
CA LYS A 41 20.42 10.85 -9.46
C LYS A 41 20.71 10.05 -8.20
N GLU A 42 21.91 10.19 -7.67
CA GLU A 42 22.32 9.56 -6.41
C GLU A 42 23.19 10.49 -5.57
N ASP A 43 23.21 10.26 -4.26
CA ASP A 43 24.19 10.79 -3.31
C ASP A 43 24.95 9.62 -2.64
N GLU A 44 25.63 9.85 -1.53
CA GLU A 44 26.41 8.81 -0.84
C GLU A 44 25.52 7.65 -0.33
N ILE A 45 24.29 7.94 0.13
CA ILE A 45 23.41 7.01 0.84
C ILE A 45 22.20 6.57 -0.01
N TYR A 46 21.67 7.51 -0.83
CA TYR A 46 20.38 7.33 -1.50
C TYR A 46 20.49 7.27 -3.02
N TYR A 47 19.57 6.49 -3.62
CA TYR A 47 19.14 6.65 -5.00
C TYR A 47 17.84 7.48 -5.03
N TYR A 48 17.78 8.45 -5.94
CA TYR A 48 16.57 9.21 -6.25
C TYR A 48 15.94 8.57 -7.46
N LEU A 49 14.75 8.01 -7.26
CA LEU A 49 14.04 7.29 -8.31
C LEU A 49 13.33 8.27 -9.24
N LYS A 50 13.31 7.94 -10.53
CA LYS A 50 12.58 8.72 -11.54
C LYS A 50 11.08 8.74 -11.22
N GLU A 51 10.41 9.82 -11.61
CA GLU A 51 8.97 9.84 -11.69
C GLU A 51 8.47 8.79 -12.69
N THR A 52 7.21 8.41 -12.50
CA THR A 52 6.48 7.56 -13.44
C THR A 52 5.56 8.42 -14.32
N ILE A 53 4.82 7.76 -15.21
CA ILE A 53 3.76 8.40 -15.98
C ILE A 53 2.48 8.68 -15.18
N PHE A 54 2.36 8.22 -13.93
CA PHE A 54 1.15 8.35 -13.12
C PHE A 54 1.18 9.62 -12.26
N GLU A 55 0.00 10.23 -12.08
CA GLU A 55 -0.19 11.41 -11.24
C GLU A 55 -1.51 11.32 -10.49
N THR A 56 -1.48 11.43 -9.15
CA THR A 56 -2.67 11.38 -8.32
C THR A 56 -3.49 12.66 -8.46
N LYS A 57 -4.70 12.53 -9.00
CA LYS A 57 -5.68 13.63 -9.15
C LYS A 57 -6.76 13.62 -8.08
N PHE A 58 -6.94 12.49 -7.40
CA PHE A 58 -7.88 12.32 -6.31
C PHE A 58 -7.34 11.28 -5.33
N ALA A 59 -7.39 11.59 -4.04
CA ALA A 59 -7.07 10.67 -2.96
C ALA A 59 -8.20 10.71 -1.92
N ASN A 60 -8.51 9.56 -1.31
CA ASN A 60 -9.58 9.46 -0.31
C ASN A 60 -9.20 8.55 0.84
N ASP A 61 -9.52 8.99 2.04
CA ASP A 61 -9.53 8.16 3.24
C ASP A 61 -10.52 8.76 4.27
N ILE A 62 -11.09 7.92 5.12
CA ILE A 62 -11.93 8.36 6.22
C ILE A 62 -11.13 9.03 7.36
N ASN A 63 -9.82 8.76 7.41
CA ASN A 63 -8.93 9.21 8.46
C ASN A 63 -8.35 10.60 8.16
N LYS A 64 -8.83 11.62 8.87
CA LYS A 64 -8.31 13.00 8.73
C LYS A 64 -6.78 13.13 8.97
N TYR A 65 -6.20 12.28 9.79
CA TYR A 65 -4.76 12.29 10.03
C TYR A 65 -3.96 11.74 8.84
N ALA A 66 -4.57 10.85 8.07
CA ALA A 66 -4.02 10.41 6.79
C ALA A 66 -3.86 11.59 5.83
N LYS A 67 -4.90 12.43 5.67
CA LYS A 67 -4.83 13.68 4.89
C LYS A 67 -3.71 14.59 5.34
N ILE A 68 -3.54 14.80 6.65
CA ILE A 68 -2.50 15.69 7.18
C ILE A 68 -1.11 15.18 6.78
N ALA A 69 -0.84 13.88 6.97
CA ALA A 69 0.45 13.28 6.63
C ALA A 69 0.68 13.25 5.11
N TRP A 70 -0.35 12.91 4.33
CA TRP A 70 -0.32 12.91 2.86
C TRP A 70 -0.03 14.32 2.32
N ASN A 71 -0.77 15.32 2.78
CA ASN A 71 -0.59 16.71 2.35
C ASN A 71 0.79 17.27 2.73
N ASP A 72 1.31 16.95 3.93
CA ASP A 72 2.64 17.40 4.36
C ASP A 72 3.74 16.95 3.39
N TYR A 73 3.61 15.77 2.80
CA TYR A 73 4.57 15.24 1.82
C TYR A 73 4.28 15.73 0.41
N PHE A 74 3.09 15.49 -0.11
CA PHE A 74 2.77 15.73 -1.53
C PHE A 74 2.67 17.21 -1.89
N ILE A 75 2.16 18.07 -0.99
CA ILE A 75 2.13 19.52 -1.25
C ILE A 75 3.55 20.07 -1.33
N LYS A 76 4.46 19.67 -0.42
CA LYS A 76 5.86 20.09 -0.47
C LYS A 76 6.54 19.65 -1.78
N LYS A 77 6.31 18.41 -2.20
CA LYS A 77 6.85 17.89 -3.46
C LYS A 77 6.35 18.71 -4.64
N ARG A 78 5.03 18.96 -4.76
CA ARG A 78 4.43 19.72 -5.86
C ARG A 78 4.81 21.19 -5.87
N SER A 79 4.95 21.81 -4.70
CA SER A 79 5.39 23.22 -4.59
C SER A 79 6.82 23.43 -5.06
N SER A 80 7.68 22.43 -4.92
CA SER A 80 9.06 22.48 -5.43
C SER A 80 9.15 22.40 -6.97
N GLU A 81 8.10 21.93 -7.63
CA GLU A 81 8.03 21.72 -9.08
C GLU A 81 7.42 22.92 -9.83
N ASN A 82 7.19 24.08 -9.18
CA ASN A 82 6.57 25.30 -9.75
C ASN A 82 5.18 25.06 -10.41
N ASN A 83 4.43 24.09 -9.95
CA ASN A 83 3.11 23.80 -10.47
C ASN A 83 2.04 24.69 -9.81
N GLU A 84 1.48 25.64 -10.55
CA GLU A 84 0.36 26.50 -10.14
C GLU A 84 -0.95 25.75 -9.81
N THR A 85 -0.96 24.42 -9.92
CA THR A 85 -2.13 23.58 -9.63
C THR A 85 -2.31 23.24 -8.15
N ALA A 86 -1.60 23.93 -7.23
CA ALA A 86 -1.67 23.72 -5.78
C ALA A 86 -3.06 23.99 -5.16
N ASP A 87 -4.00 24.59 -5.89
CA ASP A 87 -5.29 25.07 -5.35
C ASP A 87 -6.44 24.06 -5.37
N LYS A 88 -6.31 22.91 -6.04
CA LYS A 88 -7.37 21.89 -5.98
C LYS A 88 -7.10 20.93 -4.84
N GLU A 89 -8.07 20.81 -3.93
CA GLU A 89 -8.04 19.84 -2.85
C GLU A 89 -8.08 18.41 -3.40
N ILE A 90 -6.91 17.77 -3.50
CA ILE A 90 -6.78 16.41 -4.05
C ILE A 90 -7.26 15.36 -3.03
N PHE A 91 -6.99 15.57 -1.73
CA PHE A 91 -7.33 14.60 -0.68
C PHE A 91 -8.68 14.89 -0.04
N LYS A 92 -9.71 14.09 -0.36
CA LYS A 92 -11.05 14.16 0.23
C LYS A 92 -11.14 13.26 1.47
N VAL A 93 -11.39 13.85 2.64
CA VAL A 93 -11.69 13.09 3.88
C VAL A 93 -13.16 12.74 3.91
N GLY A 94 -13.47 11.45 4.04
CA GLY A 94 -14.83 10.96 4.13
C GLY A 94 -14.95 9.49 3.81
N SER A 95 -16.10 8.90 4.14
CA SER A 95 -16.39 7.55 3.71
C SER A 95 -16.61 7.51 2.20
N ILE A 96 -16.03 6.53 1.52
CA ILE A 96 -16.29 6.33 0.09
C ILE A 96 -17.76 6.06 -0.20
N VAL A 97 -18.48 5.46 0.75
CA VAL A 97 -19.94 5.26 0.66
C VAL A 97 -20.66 6.59 0.49
N ASP A 98 -20.33 7.58 1.33
CA ASP A 98 -20.97 8.89 1.29
C ASP A 98 -20.61 9.64 0.01
N ILE A 99 -19.36 9.52 -0.45
CA ILE A 99 -18.88 10.15 -1.69
C ILE A 99 -19.58 9.57 -2.92
N VAL A 100 -19.76 8.24 -2.99
CA VAL A 100 -20.50 7.60 -4.09
C VAL A 100 -21.98 7.99 -4.07
N LYS A 101 -22.60 8.03 -2.88
CA LYS A 101 -23.99 8.52 -2.75
C LYS A 101 -24.14 9.99 -3.18
N GLU A 102 -23.15 10.83 -2.89
CA GLU A 102 -23.10 12.22 -3.37
C GLU A 102 -23.12 12.28 -4.91
N TYR A 103 -22.32 11.42 -5.57
CA TYR A 103 -22.33 11.28 -7.03
C TYR A 103 -23.71 10.80 -7.54
N GLN A 104 -24.28 9.74 -6.95
CA GLN A 104 -25.57 9.19 -7.34
C GLN A 104 -26.74 10.18 -7.16
N ASN A 105 -26.60 11.12 -6.22
CA ASN A 105 -27.57 12.21 -5.99
C ASN A 105 -27.37 13.41 -6.94
N GLY A 106 -26.50 13.30 -7.95
CA GLY A 106 -26.36 14.27 -9.05
C GLY A 106 -25.13 15.19 -8.96
N ASN A 107 -24.29 15.08 -7.93
CA ASN A 107 -23.00 15.79 -7.88
C ASN A 107 -21.94 15.04 -8.67
N THR A 108 -21.96 15.17 -10.00
CA THR A 108 -21.04 14.43 -10.89
C THR A 108 -19.59 14.91 -10.81
N ASP A 109 -19.33 16.07 -10.23
CA ASP A 109 -17.99 16.67 -10.11
C ASP A 109 -17.20 16.12 -8.91
N VAL A 110 -17.79 15.24 -8.12
CA VAL A 110 -17.17 14.65 -6.94
C VAL A 110 -15.94 13.79 -7.28
N PHE A 111 -15.93 13.18 -8.46
CA PHE A 111 -14.77 12.47 -9.00
C PHE A 111 -14.19 13.24 -10.21
N PRO A 112 -12.85 13.31 -10.33
CA PRO A 112 -12.21 13.87 -11.51
C PRO A 112 -12.60 13.11 -12.78
N GLN A 113 -12.65 13.82 -13.90
CA GLN A 113 -12.82 13.23 -15.22
C GLN A 113 -11.50 12.60 -15.71
N ASP A 114 -11.58 11.73 -16.73
CA ASP A 114 -10.44 11.14 -17.42
C ASP A 114 -9.48 10.34 -16.49
N ILE A 115 -10.06 9.60 -15.54
CA ILE A 115 -9.29 8.68 -14.70
C ILE A 115 -8.88 7.47 -15.52
N GLU A 116 -7.56 7.26 -15.64
CA GLU A 116 -7.01 6.13 -16.40
C GLU A 116 -6.64 4.95 -15.47
N ILE A 117 -6.37 5.22 -14.18
CA ILE A 117 -6.03 4.20 -13.20
C ILE A 117 -6.72 4.47 -11.85
N VAL A 118 -7.28 3.43 -11.24
CA VAL A 118 -7.80 3.46 -9.87
C VAL A 118 -6.95 2.53 -9.00
N THR A 119 -6.46 3.03 -7.87
CA THR A 119 -5.78 2.22 -6.85
C THR A 119 -6.57 2.23 -5.55
N GLY A 120 -6.50 1.14 -4.76
CA GLY A 120 -7.14 1.14 -3.46
C GLY A 120 -6.78 -0.06 -2.60
N GLY A 121 -6.53 0.21 -1.29
CA GLY A 121 -6.35 -0.81 -0.27
C GLY A 121 -7.59 -0.88 0.61
N PHE A 122 -8.63 -1.61 0.22
CA PHE A 122 -9.87 -1.66 0.99
C PHE A 122 -9.66 -2.34 2.36
N PRO A 123 -10.43 -1.93 3.42
CA PRO A 123 -10.18 -2.38 4.78
C PRO A 123 -10.19 -3.89 4.95
N CYS A 124 -9.12 -4.42 5.58
CA CYS A 124 -8.87 -5.84 5.77
C CYS A 124 -9.16 -6.37 7.18
N GLN A 125 -9.60 -5.52 8.11
CA GLN A 125 -9.65 -5.89 9.54
C GLN A 125 -10.57 -7.08 9.85
N ASP A 126 -11.53 -7.37 8.98
CA ASP A 126 -12.42 -8.52 9.12
C ASP A 126 -11.86 -9.77 8.39
N PHE A 127 -10.81 -9.61 7.56
CA PHE A 127 -10.13 -10.68 6.81
C PHE A 127 -8.75 -11.04 7.39
N SER A 128 -8.19 -10.27 8.33
CA SER A 128 -6.83 -10.49 8.84
C SER A 128 -6.77 -11.56 9.93
N VAL A 129 -5.58 -12.21 10.07
CA VAL A 129 -5.31 -13.20 11.11
C VAL A 129 -5.38 -12.60 12.52
N SER A 130 -5.02 -11.33 12.68
CA SER A 130 -5.14 -10.57 13.94
C SER A 130 -6.54 -10.01 14.19
N GLY A 131 -7.43 -10.02 13.17
CA GLY A 131 -8.83 -9.64 13.31
C GLY A 131 -9.72 -10.79 13.76
N LYS A 132 -11.02 -10.51 13.89
CA LYS A 132 -12.01 -11.52 14.29
C LYS A 132 -12.38 -12.51 13.17
N ARG A 133 -11.74 -12.46 12.01
CA ARG A 133 -11.97 -13.30 10.82
C ARG A 133 -13.43 -13.40 10.41
N LYS A 134 -14.20 -12.31 10.53
CA LYS A 134 -15.62 -12.28 10.22
C LYS A 134 -15.93 -12.13 8.72
N GLY A 135 -14.93 -11.81 7.92
CA GLY A 135 -15.08 -11.63 6.48
C GLY A 135 -16.18 -10.61 6.15
N PHE A 136 -17.18 -11.04 5.39
CA PHE A 136 -18.34 -10.20 5.04
C PHE A 136 -19.30 -9.92 6.20
N ASP A 137 -19.23 -10.67 7.31
CA ASP A 137 -20.11 -10.54 8.49
C ASP A 137 -19.61 -9.50 9.50
N SER A 138 -19.14 -8.36 9.03
CA SER A 138 -18.65 -7.28 9.88
C SER A 138 -19.78 -6.68 10.72
N HIS A 139 -19.51 -6.46 12.03
CA HIS A 139 -20.41 -5.74 12.93
C HIS A 139 -20.12 -4.24 13.02
N LYS A 140 -19.35 -3.71 12.10
CA LYS A 140 -19.05 -2.28 12.00
C LYS A 140 -19.58 -1.72 10.70
N ASP A 141 -20.13 -0.50 10.77
CA ASP A 141 -20.53 0.26 9.60
C ASP A 141 -19.31 0.79 8.81
N HIS A 142 -19.58 1.43 7.69
CA HIS A 142 -18.56 2.02 6.83
C HIS A 142 -17.75 3.14 7.50
N ASN A 143 -18.23 3.74 8.57
CA ASN A 143 -17.54 4.73 9.41
C ASN A 143 -16.72 4.09 10.53
N GLY A 144 -16.73 2.75 10.64
CA GLY A 144 -16.03 2.00 11.67
C GLY A 144 -16.73 1.99 13.03
N LYS A 145 -17.97 2.51 13.14
CA LYS A 145 -18.78 2.44 14.34
C LYS A 145 -19.40 1.04 14.49
N ARG A 146 -19.57 0.58 15.73
CA ARG A 146 -20.21 -0.69 16.01
C ARG A 146 -21.70 -0.60 15.71
N ILE A 147 -22.24 -1.55 14.92
CA ILE A 147 -23.67 -1.68 14.69
C ILE A 147 -24.25 -2.27 15.99
N GLU A 148 -25.01 -1.46 16.74
CA GLU A 148 -25.70 -1.91 17.94
C GLU A 148 -26.91 -2.75 17.53
N ASN A 149 -26.92 -4.04 17.92
CA ASN A 149 -28.11 -4.84 17.87
C ASN A 149 -29.08 -4.28 18.95
N ASN A 150 -30.18 -3.70 18.52
CA ASN A 150 -31.22 -3.21 19.42
C ASN A 150 -31.90 -4.43 20.10
N PRO A 151 -31.75 -4.65 21.43
CA PRO A 151 -32.21 -5.88 22.08
C PRO A 151 -33.71 -5.89 22.39
N LYS A 152 -34.53 -5.08 21.73
CA LYS A 152 -35.95 -4.91 22.05
C LYS A 152 -36.95 -5.66 21.16
N ASN A 153 -36.52 -6.51 20.24
CA ASN A 153 -37.40 -7.43 19.55
C ASN A 153 -36.97 -8.88 19.81
N ASN A 154 -37.59 -9.49 20.80
CA ASN A 154 -37.66 -10.93 20.99
C ASN A 154 -38.49 -11.52 19.85
N ASP A 155 -37.88 -11.83 18.75
CA ASP A 155 -38.38 -12.81 17.78
C ASP A 155 -37.22 -13.45 17.06
N ASN A 156 -37.27 -14.76 17.01
CA ASN A 156 -36.34 -15.67 16.35
C ASN A 156 -36.05 -15.31 14.91
N ILE A 157 -35.12 -14.38 14.63
CA ILE A 157 -34.59 -14.17 13.30
C ILE A 157 -33.09 -14.25 13.37
N LYS A 158 -32.58 -15.42 13.04
CA LYS A 158 -31.24 -15.62 12.49
C LYS A 158 -31.07 -14.73 11.27
N THR A 159 -29.87 -14.12 11.20
CA THR A 159 -29.35 -13.43 10.02
C THR A 159 -29.88 -12.01 9.79
N THR A 160 -29.30 -11.03 10.50
CA THR A 160 -29.09 -9.74 9.87
C THR A 160 -28.12 -9.96 8.73
N ILE A 161 -28.61 -9.97 7.50
CA ILE A 161 -27.79 -9.87 6.29
C ILE A 161 -26.95 -8.60 6.49
N PRO A 162 -25.59 -8.67 6.50
CA PRO A 162 -24.77 -7.48 6.59
C PRO A 162 -25.20 -6.53 5.47
N SER A 163 -25.53 -5.29 5.80
CA SER A 163 -25.85 -4.31 4.76
C SER A 163 -24.62 -4.12 3.87
N GLU A 164 -24.80 -3.74 2.61
CA GLU A 164 -23.71 -3.43 1.69
C GLU A 164 -22.79 -2.31 2.22
N GLU A 165 -23.28 -1.52 3.17
CA GLU A 165 -22.55 -0.46 3.86
C GLU A 165 -21.64 -0.97 4.99
N THR A 166 -21.62 -2.28 5.28
CA THR A 166 -20.71 -2.80 6.31
C THR A 166 -19.27 -2.75 5.85
N ARG A 167 -18.35 -2.57 6.80
CA ARG A 167 -16.92 -2.47 6.51
C ARG A 167 -16.36 -3.69 5.78
N GLY A 168 -16.90 -4.87 5.99
CA GLY A 168 -16.52 -6.10 5.27
C GLY A 168 -16.87 -6.07 3.78
N LYS A 169 -17.76 -5.17 3.35
CA LYS A 169 -18.18 -5.03 1.95
C LYS A 169 -17.69 -3.73 1.28
N LEU A 170 -16.74 -3.01 1.88
CA LEU A 170 -16.22 -1.76 1.30
C LEU A 170 -15.52 -1.94 -0.05
N TYR A 171 -15.10 -3.16 -0.43
CA TYR A 171 -14.63 -3.43 -1.78
C TYR A 171 -15.73 -3.22 -2.84
N MET A 172 -17.02 -3.42 -2.50
CA MET A 172 -18.15 -3.15 -3.40
C MET A 172 -18.25 -1.66 -3.74
N TRP A 173 -17.93 -0.78 -2.78
CA TRP A 173 -17.90 0.66 -3.04
C TRP A 173 -16.70 1.09 -3.88
N MET A 174 -15.57 0.36 -3.79
CA MET A 174 -14.49 0.51 -4.77
C MET A 174 -14.95 0.06 -6.16
N LYS A 175 -15.75 -1.03 -6.26
CA LYS A 175 -16.38 -1.48 -7.49
C LYS A 175 -17.25 -0.37 -8.09
N GLU A 176 -18.12 0.27 -7.29
CA GLU A 176 -18.96 1.39 -7.74
C GLU A 176 -18.12 2.56 -8.30
N VAL A 177 -17.00 2.92 -7.64
CA VAL A 177 -16.11 3.97 -8.17
C VAL A 177 -15.50 3.56 -9.50
N ILE A 178 -15.09 2.30 -9.67
CA ILE A 178 -14.57 1.78 -10.93
C ILE A 178 -15.66 1.82 -12.02
N GLU A 179 -16.90 1.50 -11.67
CA GLU A 179 -18.05 1.57 -12.61
C GLU A 179 -18.36 3.02 -13.03
N ILE A 180 -18.22 3.98 -12.11
CA ILE A 180 -18.40 5.42 -12.37
C ILE A 180 -17.27 5.97 -13.25
N THR A 181 -16.02 5.70 -12.89
CA THR A 181 -14.85 6.34 -13.51
C THR A 181 -14.31 5.59 -14.72
N LYS A 182 -14.66 4.32 -14.88
CA LYS A 182 -14.32 3.44 -16.01
C LYS A 182 -12.83 3.46 -16.40
N PRO A 183 -11.90 3.31 -15.43
CA PRO A 183 -10.47 3.39 -15.71
C PRO A 183 -10.02 2.29 -16.65
N LYS A 184 -8.92 2.48 -17.37
CA LYS A 184 -8.29 1.44 -18.19
C LYS A 184 -7.79 0.27 -17.34
N ILE A 185 -7.33 0.60 -16.11
CA ILE A 185 -6.79 -0.38 -15.15
C ILE A 185 -7.19 0.00 -13.73
N PHE A 186 -7.45 -0.99 -12.89
CA PHE A 186 -7.51 -0.78 -11.44
C PHE A 186 -6.60 -1.76 -10.70
N ILE A 187 -6.19 -1.37 -9.49
CA ILE A 187 -5.36 -2.17 -8.59
C ILE A 187 -5.98 -2.12 -7.20
N ALA A 188 -6.48 -3.27 -6.74
CA ALA A 188 -7.02 -3.42 -5.40
C ALA A 188 -6.06 -4.27 -4.55
N GLU A 189 -5.68 -3.76 -3.38
CA GLU A 189 -4.75 -4.43 -2.46
C GLU A 189 -5.48 -4.93 -1.21
N ASN A 190 -5.03 -6.10 -0.68
CA ASN A 190 -5.47 -6.58 0.61
C ASN A 190 -4.42 -7.51 1.26
N VAL A 191 -4.68 -7.94 2.50
CA VAL A 191 -3.80 -8.88 3.20
C VAL A 191 -3.88 -10.28 2.58
N LYS A 192 -2.76 -11.02 2.56
CA LYS A 192 -2.72 -12.44 2.15
C LYS A 192 -3.76 -13.29 2.88
N GLY A 193 -4.08 -12.96 4.14
CA GLY A 193 -5.08 -13.71 4.92
C GLY A 193 -6.45 -13.84 4.26
N LEU A 194 -6.78 -12.97 3.29
CA LEU A 194 -7.99 -13.06 2.48
C LEU A 194 -8.05 -14.36 1.67
N THR A 195 -6.93 -14.86 1.15
CA THR A 195 -6.85 -16.13 0.38
C THR A 195 -7.16 -17.35 1.25
N ASN A 196 -7.08 -17.24 2.57
CA ASN A 196 -7.34 -18.33 3.51
C ASN A 196 -8.80 -18.38 4.00
N LEU A 197 -9.68 -17.51 3.49
CA LEU A 197 -11.09 -17.41 3.88
C LEU A 197 -12.03 -18.08 2.84
N GLY A 198 -11.69 -19.29 2.42
CA GLY A 198 -12.52 -20.05 1.49
C GLY A 198 -12.60 -19.39 0.11
N GLU A 199 -13.84 -19.15 -0.36
CA GLU A 199 -14.10 -18.60 -1.71
C GLU A 199 -14.03 -17.06 -1.79
N VAL A 200 -13.65 -16.34 -0.70
CA VAL A 200 -13.70 -14.86 -0.66
C VAL A 200 -12.87 -14.21 -1.76
N GLU A 201 -11.66 -14.73 -2.04
CA GLU A 201 -10.82 -14.23 -3.14
C GLU A 201 -11.53 -14.34 -4.48
N LYS A 202 -12.14 -15.50 -4.75
CA LYS A 202 -12.86 -15.75 -6.01
C LYS A 202 -14.13 -14.91 -6.14
N ILE A 203 -14.86 -14.70 -5.03
CA ILE A 203 -16.03 -13.81 -5.00
C ILE A 203 -15.62 -12.39 -5.36
N ILE A 204 -14.60 -11.84 -4.70
CA ILE A 204 -14.12 -10.49 -4.99
C ILE A 204 -13.62 -10.37 -6.45
N GLN A 205 -12.89 -11.38 -6.94
CA GLN A 205 -12.44 -11.42 -8.32
C GLN A 205 -13.61 -11.44 -9.31
N ALA A 206 -14.63 -12.24 -9.04
CA ALA A 206 -15.84 -12.31 -9.86
C ALA A 206 -16.61 -10.98 -9.86
N ASP A 207 -16.85 -10.41 -8.66
CA ASP A 207 -17.53 -9.12 -8.52
C ASP A 207 -16.84 -7.99 -9.28
N PHE A 208 -15.52 -7.95 -9.26
CA PHE A 208 -14.75 -6.97 -10.05
C PHE A 208 -14.76 -7.27 -11.54
N SER A 209 -14.85 -8.55 -11.95
CA SER A 209 -14.92 -8.93 -13.37
C SER A 209 -16.26 -8.57 -14.00
N ASP A 210 -17.32 -8.52 -13.17
CA ASP A 210 -18.70 -8.25 -13.62
C ASP A 210 -19.02 -6.76 -13.76
N ILE A 211 -18.05 -5.85 -13.50
CA ILE A 211 -18.22 -4.42 -13.72
C ILE A 211 -18.50 -4.17 -15.22
N ASP A 212 -19.56 -3.43 -15.56
CA ASP A 212 -20.00 -3.12 -16.93
C ASP A 212 -20.30 -4.36 -17.82
N ALA A 213 -20.40 -5.57 -17.25
CA ALA A 213 -20.61 -6.80 -18.03
C ALA A 213 -22.08 -7.08 -18.41
N LYS A 214 -23.00 -6.12 -18.21
CA LYS A 214 -24.47 -6.35 -18.19
C LYS A 214 -25.11 -6.82 -19.50
N GLU A 215 -24.50 -6.61 -20.67
CA GLU A 215 -25.13 -6.95 -21.95
C GLU A 215 -24.22 -7.65 -22.99
N ASP A 216 -22.89 -7.50 -22.91
CA ASP A 216 -21.97 -8.17 -23.84
C ASP A 216 -20.76 -8.75 -23.10
N LYS A 217 -20.45 -10.03 -23.31
CA LYS A 217 -19.26 -10.72 -22.74
C LYS A 217 -17.92 -10.09 -23.14
N LYS A 218 -17.91 -9.17 -24.09
CA LYS A 218 -16.74 -8.39 -24.50
C LYS A 218 -16.50 -7.18 -23.60
N GLU A 219 -17.49 -6.78 -22.81
CA GLU A 219 -17.38 -5.71 -21.81
C GLU A 219 -16.91 -6.26 -20.46
N GLY A 220 -16.67 -5.39 -19.50
CA GLY A 220 -16.19 -5.74 -18.18
C GLY A 220 -14.68 -5.70 -18.05
N TYR A 221 -14.20 -6.22 -16.93
CA TYR A 221 -12.76 -6.25 -16.62
C TYR A 221 -12.22 -7.68 -16.66
N LEU A 222 -10.99 -7.81 -17.17
CA LEU A 222 -10.18 -9.01 -16.97
C LEU A 222 -9.40 -8.84 -15.68
N VAL A 223 -9.70 -9.62 -14.64
CA VAL A 223 -9.12 -9.48 -13.30
C VAL A 223 -8.15 -10.61 -13.01
N LEU A 224 -6.92 -10.23 -12.71
CA LEU A 224 -5.84 -11.14 -12.32
C LEU A 224 -5.55 -10.98 -10.83
N THR A 225 -5.15 -12.06 -10.16
CA THR A 225 -4.78 -12.03 -8.73
C THR A 225 -3.39 -12.60 -8.52
N LYS A 226 -2.61 -11.99 -7.63
CA LYS A 226 -1.30 -12.53 -7.21
C LYS A 226 -0.94 -12.02 -5.82
N VAL A 227 -0.38 -12.91 -5.01
CA VAL A 227 0.28 -12.54 -3.75
C VAL A 227 1.71 -12.13 -4.05
N LEU A 228 2.11 -10.95 -3.57
CA LEU A 228 3.47 -10.45 -3.66
C LEU A 228 4.10 -10.40 -2.26
N HIS A 229 5.34 -10.85 -2.16
CA HIS A 229 6.15 -10.76 -0.95
C HIS A 229 7.12 -9.57 -1.08
N SER A 230 6.97 -8.55 -0.23
CA SER A 230 7.71 -7.28 -0.33
C SER A 230 9.24 -7.46 -0.34
N GLY A 231 9.75 -8.45 0.41
CA GLY A 231 11.18 -8.77 0.45
C GLY A 231 11.79 -9.17 -0.89
N MET A 232 10.97 -9.65 -1.85
CA MET A 232 11.42 -9.98 -3.20
C MET A 232 11.68 -8.73 -4.07
N TYR A 233 11.30 -7.56 -3.57
CA TYR A 233 11.38 -6.28 -4.26
C TYR A 233 12.25 -5.27 -3.50
N GLY A 234 13.15 -5.76 -2.64
CA GLY A 234 14.11 -4.95 -1.90
C GLY A 234 13.59 -4.32 -0.59
N VAL A 235 12.29 -4.45 -0.30
CA VAL A 235 11.74 -3.97 0.98
C VAL A 235 12.27 -4.86 2.11
N PRO A 236 12.95 -4.30 3.15
CA PRO A 236 13.56 -5.10 4.23
C PRO A 236 12.53 -5.62 5.23
N GLN A 237 11.40 -6.15 4.72
CA GLN A 237 10.27 -6.59 5.53
C GLN A 237 9.63 -7.87 4.97
N SER A 238 9.32 -8.83 5.83
CA SER A 238 8.48 -9.97 5.51
C SER A 238 7.01 -9.55 5.55
N ARG A 239 6.51 -9.06 4.40
CA ARG A 239 5.13 -8.59 4.23
C ARG A 239 4.56 -9.15 2.93
N GLU A 240 3.45 -9.86 3.03
CA GLU A 240 2.75 -10.45 1.89
C GLU A 240 1.39 -9.75 1.70
N ARG A 241 1.09 -9.41 0.45
CA ARG A 241 -0.18 -8.79 0.06
C ARG A 241 -0.72 -9.39 -1.21
N ILE A 242 -2.03 -9.57 -1.27
CA ILE A 242 -2.72 -9.93 -2.50
C ILE A 242 -3.06 -8.67 -3.28
N PHE A 243 -2.82 -8.72 -4.58
CA PHE A 243 -3.17 -7.66 -5.52
C PHE A 243 -4.12 -8.21 -6.57
N PHE A 244 -5.27 -7.55 -6.70
CA PHE A 244 -6.20 -7.73 -7.81
C PHE A 244 -5.91 -6.64 -8.83
N ILE A 245 -5.56 -7.01 -10.06
CA ILE A 245 -5.31 -6.05 -11.14
C ILE A 245 -6.32 -6.34 -12.24
N GLY A 246 -7.21 -5.38 -12.48
CA GLY A 246 -8.25 -5.47 -13.47
C GLY A 246 -8.00 -4.56 -14.66
N PHE A 247 -8.11 -5.10 -15.85
CA PHE A 247 -7.99 -4.40 -17.12
C PHE A 247 -9.35 -4.27 -17.79
N LYS A 248 -9.74 -3.06 -18.18
CA LYS A 248 -10.95 -2.86 -18.98
C LYS A 248 -10.77 -3.53 -20.34
N LYS A 249 -11.56 -4.57 -20.62
CA LYS A 249 -11.40 -5.40 -21.83
C LYS A 249 -11.48 -4.58 -23.13
N SER A 250 -12.41 -3.63 -23.20
CA SER A 250 -12.58 -2.75 -24.36
C SER A 250 -11.43 -1.77 -24.60
N ALA A 251 -10.57 -1.56 -23.60
CA ALA A 251 -9.39 -0.70 -23.70
C ALA A 251 -8.12 -1.46 -24.10
N LEU A 252 -8.11 -2.79 -23.97
CA LEU A 252 -6.94 -3.61 -24.31
C LEU A 252 -6.79 -3.76 -25.83
N THR A 253 -5.52 -3.84 -26.29
CA THR A 253 -5.24 -4.36 -27.61
C THR A 253 -5.71 -5.81 -27.70
N GLN A 254 -6.11 -6.29 -28.89
CA GLN A 254 -6.55 -7.67 -29.09
C GLN A 254 -5.50 -8.67 -28.60
N LYS A 255 -4.22 -8.41 -28.91
CA LYS A 255 -3.13 -9.27 -28.48
C LYS A 255 -2.92 -9.27 -26.97
N ALA A 256 -3.05 -8.13 -26.30
CA ALA A 256 -2.96 -8.06 -24.85
C ALA A 256 -4.10 -8.83 -24.18
N LEU A 257 -5.33 -8.71 -24.70
CA LEU A 257 -6.49 -9.46 -24.21
C LEU A 257 -6.25 -10.98 -24.32
N GLU A 258 -5.78 -11.45 -25.46
CA GLU A 258 -5.46 -12.86 -25.69
C GLU A 258 -4.37 -13.37 -24.72
N GLU A 259 -3.27 -12.63 -24.59
CA GLU A 259 -2.12 -13.03 -23.73
C GLU A 259 -2.48 -13.01 -22.25
N LEU A 260 -3.20 -11.99 -21.78
CA LEU A 260 -3.63 -11.86 -20.39
C LEU A 260 -4.73 -12.87 -20.01
N SER A 261 -5.46 -13.41 -20.98
CA SER A 261 -6.50 -14.42 -20.76
C SER A 261 -5.95 -15.86 -20.68
N LYS A 262 -4.65 -16.06 -20.92
CA LYS A 262 -4.02 -17.39 -20.83
C LYS A 262 -3.89 -17.84 -19.38
N THR A 263 -3.98 -19.15 -19.14
CA THR A 263 -3.73 -19.75 -17.82
C THR A 263 -2.31 -19.45 -17.31
N THR A 264 -1.32 -19.41 -18.20
CA THR A 264 0.06 -19.03 -17.92
C THR A 264 0.39 -17.78 -18.72
N ILE A 265 0.45 -16.65 -18.05
CA ILE A 265 0.78 -15.36 -18.66
C ILE A 265 2.30 -15.23 -18.74
N SER A 266 2.83 -14.87 -19.91
CA SER A 266 4.27 -14.66 -20.09
C SER A 266 4.79 -13.48 -19.27
N GLU A 267 6.08 -13.49 -18.91
CA GLU A 267 6.73 -12.39 -18.19
C GLU A 267 6.59 -11.02 -18.90
N LYS A 268 6.48 -11.06 -20.22
CA LYS A 268 6.28 -9.86 -21.05
C LYS A 268 4.92 -9.21 -20.75
N TYR A 269 3.85 -10.00 -20.67
CA TYR A 269 2.49 -9.49 -20.54
C TYR A 269 1.97 -9.43 -19.09
N THR A 270 2.59 -10.17 -18.14
CA THR A 270 2.14 -10.10 -16.74
C THR A 270 2.19 -8.66 -16.19
N PRO A 271 1.15 -8.17 -15.49
CA PRO A 271 1.18 -6.86 -14.85
C PRO A 271 1.97 -6.85 -13.53
N TYR A 272 2.33 -8.03 -13.05
CA TYR A 272 3.07 -8.17 -11.80
C TYR A 272 4.58 -8.01 -12.05
N PRO A 273 5.29 -7.26 -11.20
CA PRO A 273 6.73 -7.08 -11.34
C PRO A 273 7.47 -8.42 -11.17
N ILE A 274 8.59 -8.54 -11.87
CA ILE A 274 9.50 -9.68 -11.71
C ILE A 274 10.32 -9.46 -10.43
N PRO A 275 10.48 -10.48 -9.56
CA PRO A 275 11.32 -10.38 -8.38
C PRO A 275 12.76 -9.96 -8.71
N THR A 276 13.33 -9.10 -7.89
CA THR A 276 14.71 -8.61 -8.01
C THR A 276 15.62 -9.09 -6.90
N HIS A 277 15.04 -9.65 -5.83
CA HIS A 277 15.72 -10.16 -4.66
C HIS A 277 15.31 -11.60 -4.35
N LYS A 278 16.26 -12.40 -3.87
CA LYS A 278 16.04 -13.81 -3.46
C LYS A 278 15.66 -13.87 -1.99
N LEU A 279 14.66 -14.68 -1.67
CA LEU A 279 14.39 -15.11 -0.30
C LEU A 279 15.07 -16.46 -0.04
N ASN A 280 15.45 -16.71 1.23
CA ASN A 280 16.10 -17.97 1.60
C ASN A 280 15.15 -19.15 1.33
N GLY A 281 15.64 -20.15 0.62
CA GLY A 281 14.91 -21.40 0.34
C GLY A 281 13.92 -21.32 -0.82
N GLU A 282 13.80 -20.20 -1.53
CA GLU A 282 12.93 -20.10 -2.70
C GLU A 282 13.66 -20.40 -4.01
N ILE A 283 13.01 -21.19 -4.88
CA ILE A 283 13.46 -21.46 -6.24
C ILE A 283 12.84 -20.44 -7.17
N HIS A 284 13.68 -19.69 -7.88
CA HIS A 284 13.24 -18.69 -8.83
C HIS A 284 13.41 -19.18 -10.27
N THR A 285 12.33 -19.12 -11.05
CA THR A 285 12.30 -19.54 -12.47
C THR A 285 12.26 -18.34 -13.44
N SER A 286 12.33 -17.11 -12.91
CA SER A 286 12.26 -15.89 -13.72
C SER A 286 13.48 -15.73 -14.65
N SER A 287 13.28 -14.98 -15.74
CA SER A 287 14.35 -14.61 -16.69
C SER A 287 15.49 -13.82 -16.03
N LEU A 288 15.24 -13.16 -14.89
CA LEU A 288 16.21 -12.34 -14.16
C LEU A 288 16.91 -13.09 -13.00
N LYS A 289 16.70 -14.42 -12.84
CA LYS A 289 17.18 -15.19 -11.70
C LYS A 289 18.69 -15.06 -11.40
N ASP A 290 19.51 -14.92 -12.45
CA ASP A 290 20.98 -14.81 -12.32
C ASP A 290 21.44 -13.38 -11.93
N LEU A 291 20.59 -12.38 -12.12
CA LEU A 291 20.82 -11.00 -11.75
C LEU A 291 20.25 -10.65 -10.35
N MET A 292 19.43 -11.54 -9.77
CA MET A 292 18.84 -11.32 -8.45
C MET A 292 19.92 -11.31 -7.37
N ILE A 293 19.78 -10.37 -6.42
CA ILE A 293 20.60 -10.31 -5.20
C ILE A 293 19.83 -10.88 -4.00
N ASN A 294 20.51 -11.12 -2.88
CA ASN A 294 19.84 -11.53 -1.66
C ASN A 294 18.92 -10.44 -1.13
N PHE A 295 17.91 -10.81 -0.34
CA PHE A 295 17.00 -9.86 0.30
C PHE A 295 17.77 -8.82 1.12
N THR A 296 17.21 -7.63 1.24
CA THR A 296 17.77 -6.54 2.03
C THR A 296 17.58 -6.83 3.52
N LYS A 297 18.68 -6.92 4.27
CA LYS A 297 18.63 -7.08 5.72
C LYS A 297 18.08 -5.81 6.38
N SER A 298 17.34 -5.94 7.50
CA SER A 298 16.84 -4.78 8.24
C SER A 298 17.97 -3.87 8.76
N ALA A 299 19.14 -4.43 9.09
CA ALA A 299 20.33 -3.63 9.41
C ALA A 299 20.68 -2.58 8.36
N ALA A 300 20.49 -2.88 7.09
CA ALA A 300 20.89 -2.01 5.98
C ALA A 300 20.12 -0.67 5.92
N VAL A 301 18.99 -0.57 6.61
CA VAL A 301 18.17 0.66 6.70
C VAL A 301 18.03 1.22 8.10
N LEU A 302 18.63 0.55 9.11
CA LEU A 302 18.48 0.96 10.52
C LEU A 302 19.78 1.40 11.17
N LYS A 303 20.96 0.95 10.68
CA LYS A 303 22.26 1.15 11.37
C LYS A 303 22.74 2.60 11.40
N ASP A 304 22.36 3.42 10.44
CA ASP A 304 22.76 4.83 10.30
C ASP A 304 21.83 5.79 11.06
N LEU A 305 20.71 5.30 11.62
CA LEU A 305 19.81 6.13 12.41
C LEU A 305 20.39 6.43 13.80
N GLU A 306 20.35 7.70 14.16
CA GLU A 306 20.71 8.12 15.51
C GLU A 306 19.69 7.60 16.54
N GLU A 307 20.16 7.48 17.81
CA GLU A 307 19.25 7.20 18.92
C GLU A 307 18.23 8.34 19.08
N PRO A 308 16.98 8.02 19.49
CA PRO A 308 15.88 8.98 19.51
C PRO A 308 16.17 10.27 20.31
N GLU A 309 16.97 10.16 21.35
CA GLU A 309 17.32 11.28 22.23
C GLU A 309 18.26 12.31 21.56
N LYS A 310 18.97 11.89 20.50
CA LYS A 310 19.93 12.71 19.76
C LYS A 310 19.36 13.26 18.46
N SER A 311 18.21 12.75 18.03
CA SER A 311 17.63 13.07 16.73
C SER A 311 16.74 14.31 16.79
N ASP A 312 16.81 15.15 15.76
CA ASP A 312 15.87 16.25 15.51
C ASP A 312 14.65 15.81 14.72
N ASP A 313 14.68 14.63 14.08
CA ASP A 313 13.53 14.06 13.40
C ASP A 313 12.45 13.64 14.40
N PHE A 314 11.29 14.28 14.34
CA PHE A 314 10.16 13.96 15.22
C PHE A 314 9.70 12.51 15.10
N SER A 315 9.79 11.91 13.91
CA SER A 315 9.43 10.51 13.68
C SER A 315 10.44 9.54 14.29
N GLN A 316 11.69 9.97 14.53
CA GLN A 316 12.70 9.22 15.28
C GLN A 316 12.57 9.47 16.79
N LYS A 317 12.34 10.70 17.20
CA LYS A 317 12.33 11.15 18.61
C LYS A 317 11.13 10.63 19.39
N TYR A 318 9.94 10.61 18.77
CA TYR A 318 8.70 10.20 19.42
C TYR A 318 8.30 8.79 19.03
N TYR A 319 8.33 7.86 19.97
CA TYR A 319 8.01 6.45 19.76
C TYR A 319 7.28 5.82 20.95
N SER A 320 6.81 4.58 20.80
CA SER A 320 6.11 3.84 21.86
C SER A 320 7.03 3.51 23.02
N LYS A 321 6.66 3.93 24.22
CA LYS A 321 7.34 3.61 25.49
C LYS A 321 6.70 2.42 26.22
N ALA A 322 5.86 1.64 25.54
CA ALA A 322 5.20 0.48 26.14
C ALA A 322 6.22 -0.58 26.58
N LYS A 323 6.06 -1.04 27.81
CA LYS A 323 6.97 -2.01 28.44
C LYS A 323 6.89 -3.40 27.82
N PHE A 324 7.94 -4.18 28.00
CA PHE A 324 7.95 -5.59 27.64
C PHE A 324 6.94 -6.38 28.49
N MET A 325 6.14 -7.23 27.83
CA MET A 325 5.05 -8.01 28.44
C MET A 325 5.28 -9.51 28.35
N GLY A 326 6.48 -9.94 27.94
CA GLY A 326 6.82 -11.34 27.74
C GLY A 326 6.74 -11.81 26.28
N ALA A 327 7.63 -12.70 25.88
CA ALA A 327 7.81 -13.17 24.50
C ALA A 327 6.58 -13.89 23.90
N HIS A 328 5.63 -14.30 24.73
CA HIS A 328 4.37 -14.92 24.30
C HIS A 328 3.37 -13.93 23.71
N CYS A 329 3.52 -12.65 24.00
CA CYS A 329 2.65 -11.60 23.45
C CYS A 329 3.14 -11.15 22.08
N GLN A 330 2.20 -10.67 21.26
CA GLN A 330 2.48 -10.13 19.93
C GLN A 330 3.27 -8.82 20.04
N GLY A 331 4.20 -8.56 19.12
CA GLY A 331 5.05 -7.35 19.13
C GLY A 331 6.09 -7.31 20.25
N GLN A 332 6.36 -8.43 20.93
CA GLN A 332 7.31 -8.53 22.03
C GLN A 332 8.62 -9.23 21.60
N LYS A 333 9.02 -9.03 20.34
CA LYS A 333 10.25 -9.60 19.80
C LYS A 333 11.21 -8.50 19.37
N GLU A 334 12.50 -8.75 19.56
CA GLU A 334 13.57 -7.96 18.99
C GLU A 334 13.67 -8.21 17.48
N VAL A 335 13.87 -7.15 16.69
CA VAL A 335 14.10 -7.29 15.25
C VAL A 335 15.48 -7.90 15.01
N ASP A 336 15.51 -9.00 14.27
CA ASP A 336 16.76 -9.61 13.83
C ASP A 336 17.34 -8.77 12.68
N LEU A 337 18.45 -8.09 12.98
CA LEU A 337 19.10 -7.18 12.04
C LEU A 337 19.67 -7.88 10.79
N GLU A 338 19.94 -9.17 10.87
CA GLU A 338 20.49 -9.98 9.77
C GLU A 338 19.40 -10.60 8.87
N LYS A 339 18.12 -10.36 9.19
CA LYS A 339 16.97 -10.88 8.47
C LYS A 339 16.05 -9.76 7.97
N LEU A 340 15.00 -10.13 7.25
CA LEU A 340 13.87 -9.26 7.02
C LEU A 340 13.18 -8.93 8.35
N ALA A 341 12.83 -7.67 8.55
CA ALA A 341 11.98 -7.29 9.67
C ALA A 341 10.59 -7.96 9.55
N PRO A 342 9.91 -8.23 10.67
CA PRO A 342 8.53 -8.69 10.63
C PRO A 342 7.60 -7.63 10.03
N THR A 343 6.41 -8.03 9.64
CA THR A 343 5.38 -7.11 9.12
C THR A 343 5.09 -6.01 10.15
N ILE A 344 5.33 -4.74 9.79
CA ILE A 344 4.89 -3.59 10.58
C ILE A 344 3.36 -3.54 10.54
N ARG A 345 2.74 -3.58 11.71
CA ARG A 345 1.29 -3.64 11.88
C ARG A 345 0.70 -2.29 12.29
N ALA A 346 -0.55 -2.06 11.90
CA ALA A 346 -1.32 -0.86 12.24
C ALA A 346 -1.88 -0.92 13.68
N GLU A 347 -1.09 -1.37 14.64
CA GLU A 347 -1.60 -1.63 15.97
C GLU A 347 -1.35 -0.48 16.95
N HIS A 348 -2.14 -0.51 18.03
CA HIS A 348 -2.06 0.42 19.14
C HIS A 348 -1.16 -0.11 20.27
N HIS A 349 -0.62 0.78 21.07
CA HIS A 349 -0.26 0.52 22.47
C HIS A 349 0.71 -0.66 22.71
N GLY A 350 1.78 -0.77 21.91
CA GLY A 350 2.88 -1.62 22.31
C GLY A 350 2.99 -2.95 21.58
N ASN A 351 2.25 -3.14 20.50
CA ASN A 351 2.44 -4.30 19.61
C ASN A 351 3.44 -4.02 18.48
N ILE A 352 4.29 -3.00 18.66
CA ILE A 352 5.41 -2.72 17.77
C ILE A 352 6.64 -3.47 18.31
N GLU A 353 7.34 -4.14 17.42
CA GLU A 353 8.55 -4.91 17.74
C GLU A 353 9.62 -4.02 18.40
N TYR A 354 10.53 -4.66 19.13
CA TYR A 354 11.65 -3.99 19.76
C TYR A 354 12.79 -3.79 18.77
N ARG A 355 13.39 -2.59 18.80
CA ARG A 355 14.67 -2.34 18.15
C ARG A 355 15.77 -3.13 18.85
N ARG A 356 15.73 -3.15 20.20
CA ARG A 356 16.52 -4.01 21.07
C ARG A 356 15.81 -4.28 22.39
N LEU A 357 15.97 -5.47 22.88
CA LEU A 357 15.57 -5.90 24.22
C LEU A 357 16.75 -5.77 25.17
N SER A 358 16.48 -5.66 26.48
CA SER A 358 17.52 -5.82 27.51
C SER A 358 18.01 -7.27 27.54
N LYS A 359 19.20 -7.52 28.13
CA LYS A 359 19.71 -8.87 28.34
C LYS A 359 18.73 -9.75 29.16
N GLU A 360 18.08 -9.15 30.17
CA GLU A 360 17.07 -9.80 31.02
C GLU A 360 15.84 -10.23 30.23
N ASN A 361 15.46 -9.48 29.21
CA ASN A 361 14.33 -9.78 28.33
C ASN A 361 14.72 -10.58 27.08
N GLY A 362 15.97 -11.08 27.02
CA GLY A 362 16.45 -11.94 25.94
C GLY A 362 16.98 -11.17 24.72
N GLY A 363 17.48 -9.97 24.92
CA GLY A 363 18.15 -9.15 23.89
C GLY A 363 19.40 -9.82 23.33
N LYS A 364 19.57 -9.71 22.01
CA LYS A 364 20.62 -10.39 21.23
C LYS A 364 21.60 -9.42 20.56
N ILE A 365 21.32 -8.12 20.54
CA ILE A 365 22.17 -7.10 19.92
C ILE A 365 23.23 -6.65 20.93
N ASN A 366 24.20 -7.56 21.22
CA ASN A 366 25.21 -7.38 22.24
C ASN A 366 26.03 -6.10 22.04
N GLU A 367 26.43 -5.77 20.81
CA GLU A 367 27.23 -4.57 20.50
C GLU A 367 26.56 -3.26 20.95
N GLU A 368 25.24 -3.15 20.83
CA GLU A 368 24.49 -1.97 21.27
C GLU A 368 24.26 -1.97 22.78
N LEU A 369 24.00 -3.12 23.37
CA LEU A 369 23.83 -3.28 24.81
C LEU A 369 25.15 -2.98 25.59
N GLU A 370 26.29 -3.41 25.03
CA GLU A 370 27.62 -3.13 25.58
C GLU A 370 27.97 -1.63 25.51
N LYS A 371 27.44 -0.90 24.52
CA LYS A 371 27.53 0.56 24.43
C LYS A 371 26.60 1.30 25.42
N GLY A 372 25.82 0.56 26.23
CA GLY A 372 24.90 1.10 27.22
C GLY A 372 23.58 1.60 26.66
N TYR A 373 23.24 1.25 25.40
CA TYR A 373 21.96 1.64 24.82
C TYR A 373 20.80 0.89 25.50
N GLN A 374 19.73 1.64 25.80
CA GLN A 374 18.59 1.12 26.54
C GLN A 374 17.65 0.28 25.69
N GLU A 375 16.93 -0.66 26.33
CA GLU A 375 15.81 -1.36 25.73
C GLU A 375 14.80 -0.37 25.15
N ARG A 376 14.40 -0.56 23.90
CA ARG A 376 13.39 0.26 23.26
C ARG A 376 12.70 -0.40 22.09
N ARG A 377 11.49 0.05 21.81
CA ARG A 377 10.74 -0.33 20.62
C ARG A 377 11.30 0.38 19.39
N LEU A 378 10.92 -0.14 18.20
CA LEU A 378 11.15 0.56 16.94
C LEU A 378 10.52 1.96 17.00
N THR A 379 11.24 2.94 16.51
CA THR A 379 10.71 4.28 16.28
C THR A 379 9.82 4.31 15.03
N LEU A 380 9.09 5.39 14.80
CA LEU A 380 8.33 5.58 13.57
C LEU A 380 9.25 5.71 12.36
N ARG A 381 10.39 6.39 12.48
CA ARG A 381 11.36 6.48 11.39
C ARG A 381 11.94 5.11 11.02
N GLU A 382 12.24 4.28 12.01
CA GLU A 382 12.67 2.90 11.78
C GLU A 382 11.58 2.07 11.09
N CYS A 383 10.33 2.19 11.53
CA CYS A 383 9.19 1.53 10.84
C CYS A 383 9.01 2.05 9.41
N ALA A 384 9.14 3.36 9.19
CA ALA A 384 9.04 3.99 7.89
C ALA A 384 10.13 3.50 6.93
N ARG A 385 11.38 3.43 7.36
CA ARG A 385 12.50 2.91 6.57
C ARG A 385 12.36 1.42 6.26
N ILE A 386 11.87 0.62 7.21
CA ILE A 386 11.53 -0.79 6.98
C ILE A 386 10.45 -0.92 5.89
N GLN A 387 9.52 0.02 5.83
CA GLN A 387 8.49 0.11 4.80
C GLN A 387 8.97 0.84 3.53
N THR A 388 10.21 1.30 3.48
CA THR A 388 10.79 2.07 2.35
C THR A 388 10.12 3.42 2.07
N PHE A 389 9.52 4.05 3.09
CA PHE A 389 9.14 5.46 3.00
C PHE A 389 10.40 6.33 2.96
N PRO A 390 10.40 7.41 2.19
CA PRO A 390 11.52 8.35 2.16
C PRO A 390 11.64 9.11 3.50
N ASP A 391 12.86 9.53 3.86
CA ASP A 391 13.12 10.16 5.15
C ASP A 391 12.51 11.55 5.31
N ASP A 392 12.15 12.20 4.25
CA ASP A 392 11.40 13.47 4.23
C ASP A 392 9.89 13.28 4.40
N TYR A 393 9.40 12.03 4.51
CA TYR A 393 8.03 11.75 4.90
C TYR A 393 7.86 11.80 6.44
N ASN A 394 6.99 12.70 6.93
CA ASN A 394 6.78 12.91 8.37
C ASN A 394 5.58 12.10 8.89
N PHE A 395 5.83 11.16 9.81
CA PHE A 395 4.80 10.41 10.53
C PHE A 395 4.43 11.03 11.89
N VAL A 396 5.26 11.93 12.41
CA VAL A 396 4.95 12.76 13.58
C VAL A 396 5.03 14.21 13.14
N ILE A 397 3.90 14.90 13.18
CA ILE A 397 3.79 16.29 12.72
C ILE A 397 3.42 17.16 13.92
N PRO A 398 4.30 18.07 14.35
CA PRO A 398 4.03 18.96 15.47
C PRO A 398 2.95 19.98 15.11
N LYS A 399 2.15 20.38 16.09
CA LYS A 399 1.19 21.45 15.95
C LYS A 399 1.90 22.81 16.02
N LYS A 400 1.73 23.61 14.98
CA LYS A 400 2.40 24.92 14.87
C LYS A 400 2.12 25.79 16.11
N GLY A 401 3.19 26.34 16.70
CA GLY A 401 3.11 27.23 17.87
C GLY A 401 2.76 26.55 19.19
N MET A 402 2.64 25.23 19.25
CA MET A 402 2.30 24.49 20.48
C MET A 402 3.36 23.47 20.86
N LYS A 403 4.05 23.69 21.99
CA LYS A 403 5.06 22.77 22.49
C LYS A 403 4.41 21.44 22.93
N ASN A 404 4.99 20.30 22.51
CA ASN A 404 4.54 18.94 22.84
C ASN A 404 3.09 18.60 22.41
N ARG A 405 2.53 19.31 21.41
CA ARG A 405 1.26 18.95 20.77
C ARG A 405 1.48 18.63 19.29
N PHE A 406 0.72 17.68 18.78
CA PHE A 406 0.91 17.11 17.45
C PHE A 406 -0.38 17.16 16.64
N GLU A 407 -0.27 17.47 15.36
CA GLU A 407 -1.30 17.26 14.36
C GLU A 407 -1.41 15.75 14.07
N VAL A 408 -0.24 15.09 13.89
CA VAL A 408 -0.14 13.63 13.79
C VAL A 408 0.78 13.16 14.92
N SER A 409 0.23 12.47 15.91
CA SER A 409 1.00 11.92 17.03
C SER A 409 1.67 10.60 16.67
N ALA A 410 2.66 10.16 17.45
CA ALA A 410 3.33 8.88 17.25
C ALA A 410 2.36 7.69 17.24
N SER A 411 1.35 7.67 18.12
CA SER A 411 0.33 6.61 18.15
C SER A 411 -0.49 6.54 16.86
N VAL A 412 -0.79 7.68 16.25
CA VAL A 412 -1.45 7.76 14.94
C VAL A 412 -0.50 7.34 13.83
N GLY A 413 0.76 7.81 13.87
CA GLY A 413 1.78 7.48 12.89
C GLY A 413 2.00 5.97 12.74
N TYR A 414 2.04 5.20 13.85
CA TYR A 414 2.15 3.74 13.78
C TYR A 414 0.99 3.07 13.05
N LYS A 415 -0.23 3.60 13.18
CA LYS A 415 -1.37 3.09 12.41
C LYS A 415 -1.23 3.40 10.92
N LEU A 416 -0.79 4.60 10.60
CA LEU A 416 -0.63 5.03 9.21
C LEU A 416 0.44 4.18 8.52
N VAL A 417 1.64 4.08 9.08
CA VAL A 417 2.74 3.31 8.47
C VAL A 417 2.41 1.81 8.38
N GLY A 418 1.75 1.24 9.40
CA GLY A 418 1.42 -0.19 9.42
C GLY A 418 0.35 -0.60 8.42
N ASN A 419 -0.59 0.31 8.09
CA ASN A 419 -1.60 0.07 7.04
C ASN A 419 -1.05 0.24 5.63
N ALA A 420 0.03 0.98 5.45
CA ALA A 420 0.52 1.36 4.15
C ALA A 420 1.06 0.17 3.32
N VAL A 421 0.90 0.26 2.02
CA VAL A 421 1.71 -0.50 1.05
C VAL A 421 3.10 0.12 1.01
N PRO A 422 4.19 -0.67 1.07
CA PRO A 422 5.54 -0.12 0.94
C PRO A 422 5.73 0.65 -0.37
N PRO A 423 6.18 1.91 -0.35
CA PRO A 423 6.37 2.71 -1.58
C PRO A 423 7.23 2.03 -2.64
N LEU A 424 8.31 1.35 -2.25
CA LEU A 424 9.16 0.65 -3.22
C LEU A 424 8.44 -0.51 -3.91
N LEU A 425 7.59 -1.29 -3.18
CA LEU A 425 6.78 -2.35 -3.80
C LEU A 425 5.77 -1.75 -4.78
N ALA A 426 5.11 -0.65 -4.40
CA ALA A 426 4.18 0.06 -5.27
C ALA A 426 4.89 0.65 -6.50
N TYR A 427 6.13 1.12 -6.35
CA TYR A 427 6.94 1.61 -7.46
C TYR A 427 7.30 0.49 -8.46
N HIS A 428 7.66 -0.71 -7.97
CA HIS A 428 7.85 -1.87 -8.83
C HIS A 428 6.60 -2.20 -9.66
N LEU A 429 5.40 -2.14 -9.03
CA LEU A 429 4.12 -2.32 -9.74
C LEU A 429 3.91 -1.22 -10.78
N ALA A 430 4.09 0.04 -10.40
CA ALA A 430 3.93 1.19 -11.27
C ALA A 430 4.88 1.11 -12.49
N LYS A 431 6.16 0.82 -12.26
CA LYS A 431 7.16 0.68 -13.34
C LYS A 431 6.84 -0.47 -14.29
N LYS A 432 6.31 -1.59 -13.78
CA LYS A 432 5.89 -2.72 -14.62
C LYS A 432 4.70 -2.34 -15.50
N ILE A 433 3.70 -1.65 -14.95
CA ILE A 433 2.52 -1.19 -15.70
C ILE A 433 2.92 -0.10 -16.69
N GLU A 434 3.76 0.86 -16.28
CA GLU A 434 4.29 1.92 -17.15
C GLU A 434 5.03 1.34 -18.34
N SER A 435 5.96 0.40 -18.12
CA SER A 435 6.74 -0.21 -19.20
C SER A 435 5.90 -1.00 -20.20
N ASN A 436 4.73 -1.47 -19.78
CA ASN A 436 3.81 -2.24 -20.60
C ASN A 436 2.59 -1.43 -21.06
N TRP A 437 2.52 -0.12 -20.77
CA TRP A 437 1.33 0.69 -21.06
C TRP A 437 0.92 0.63 -22.53
N GLU A 438 1.87 0.87 -23.44
CA GLU A 438 1.63 0.82 -24.88
C GLU A 438 1.34 -0.63 -25.37
N LEU A 439 1.92 -1.62 -24.71
CA LEU A 439 1.65 -3.02 -25.02
C LEU A 439 0.19 -3.40 -24.69
N TYR A 440 -0.36 -2.83 -23.61
CA TYR A 440 -1.73 -3.08 -23.20
C TYR A 440 -2.74 -2.22 -23.96
N PHE A 441 -2.45 -0.93 -24.14
CA PHE A 441 -3.43 0.09 -24.54
C PHE A 441 -3.03 0.88 -25.79
N GLY A 442 -1.89 0.59 -26.40
CA GLY A 442 -1.45 1.24 -27.63
C GLY A 442 -2.35 0.90 -28.80
N GLU A 443 -2.40 1.78 -29.81
CA GLU A 443 -3.11 1.47 -31.05
C GLU A 443 -2.39 0.33 -31.77
N GLU A 444 -3.15 -0.70 -32.19
CA GLU A 444 -2.63 -1.68 -33.13
C GLU A 444 -2.37 -0.97 -34.45
N ILE A 445 -1.06 -0.86 -34.83
CA ILE A 445 -0.69 -0.43 -36.18
C ILE A 445 -1.31 -1.47 -37.13
N LYS A 446 -2.45 -1.13 -37.72
CA LYS A 446 -3.00 -1.90 -38.85
C LYS A 446 -1.91 -1.91 -39.89
N LYS A 447 -1.20 -3.03 -40.05
CA LYS A 447 -0.43 -3.30 -41.26
C LYS A 447 -1.43 -3.21 -42.40
N THR A 448 -1.45 -2.10 -43.09
CA THR A 448 -2.03 -2.02 -44.43
C THR A 448 -1.27 -3.06 -45.23
N GLU A 449 -1.87 -4.22 -45.43
CA GLU A 449 -1.49 -5.13 -46.50
C GLU A 449 -1.73 -4.34 -47.79
N ASN A 450 -0.68 -3.73 -48.31
CA ASN A 450 -0.67 -3.30 -49.71
C ASN A 450 -0.69 -4.57 -50.57
N ILE A 451 -1.85 -4.82 -51.12
CA ILE A 451 -2.08 -5.77 -52.25
C ILE A 451 -1.41 -5.20 -53.51
#